data_cc0b4fbd95bded1cd37b3701f95287c4
#
_entry.id   cc0b4fbd95bded1cd37b3701f95287c4
#
_cell.length_a   1.000
_cell.length_b   1.000
_cell.length_c   1.000
_cell.angle_alpha   90.00
_cell.angle_beta   90.00
_cell.angle_gamma   90.00
#
_symmetry.space_group_name_H-M   'P 1'
#
loop_
_entity.id
_entity.type
_entity.pdbx_description
1 polymer ?
#
loop_
_entity_poly.entity_id
_entity_poly.type
_entity_poly.pdbx_seq_one_letter_code
_entity_poly.pdbx_strand_id
1 'polypeptide(L)'
;MEIINIKKLRQKENDENSELNRKRGTYAFGRYMTMSAHKAQRVVNQIRGRSYDEASMILGFMPYGACYPIWKLLNSAAANAEYKKGFHTTELFIKKVQVNKGPMRKKSKPRAQGRLSIIKRPTCHITILLQHRFFMKESRKKKRTLYEKDRQQATVTYESLRKKNEILRLITAGQIKIC
;
A
#
# COMPACT_ATOMS: atom_id res chain seq x y z
N MET A 1 -24.52 29.50 -26.08
CA MET A 1 -23.52 28.42 -26.29
C MET A 1 -22.61 28.18 -25.13
N GLU A 2 -22.27 29.15 -24.26
CA GLU A 2 -21.36 28.99 -23.12
C GLU A 2 -21.89 28.09 -21.99
N ILE A 3 -23.19 28.11 -21.69
CA ILE A 3 -23.78 27.32 -20.58
C ILE A 3 -23.65 25.79 -20.79
N ILE A 4 -23.73 25.36 -22.06
CA ILE A 4 -23.57 23.95 -22.42
C ILE A 4 -22.13 23.48 -22.20
N ASN A 5 -21.16 24.36 -22.40
CA ASN A 5 -19.74 24.05 -22.23
C ASN A 5 -19.37 23.89 -20.74
N ILE A 6 -19.93 24.72 -19.86
CA ILE A 6 -19.70 24.63 -18.41
C ILE A 6 -20.27 23.33 -17.81
N LYS A 7 -21.45 22.89 -18.27
CA LYS A 7 -22.03 21.61 -17.84
C LYS A 7 -21.17 20.42 -18.26
N LYS A 8 -20.65 20.44 -19.50
CA LYS A 8 -19.72 19.38 -19.98
C LYS A 8 -18.40 19.35 -19.22
N LEU A 9 -17.84 20.49 -18.86
CA LEU A 9 -16.62 20.58 -18.05
C LEU A 9 -16.83 20.02 -16.64
N ARG A 10 -17.92 20.41 -15.96
CA ARG A 10 -18.29 19.83 -14.65
C ARG A 10 -18.53 18.33 -14.69
N GLN A 11 -19.15 17.81 -15.74
CA GLN A 11 -19.31 16.37 -15.92
C GLN A 11 -17.96 15.67 -16.04
N LYS A 12 -17.03 16.18 -16.86
CA LYS A 12 -15.68 15.61 -16.98
C LYS A 12 -14.92 15.62 -15.66
N GLU A 13 -14.96 16.72 -14.89
CA GLU A 13 -14.35 16.79 -13.56
C GLU A 13 -14.97 15.77 -12.57
N ASN A 14 -16.29 15.59 -12.62
CA ASN A 14 -16.99 14.61 -11.79
C ASN A 14 -16.62 13.18 -12.18
N ASP A 15 -16.48 12.88 -13.47
CA ASP A 15 -16.09 11.57 -13.97
C ASP A 15 -14.63 11.25 -13.62
N GLU A 16 -13.72 12.19 -13.77
CA GLU A 16 -12.32 12.06 -13.34
C GLU A 16 -12.20 11.86 -11.83
N ASN A 17 -12.95 12.61 -11.04
CA ASN A 17 -12.99 12.44 -9.58
C ASN A 17 -13.59 11.10 -9.15
N SER A 18 -14.60 10.60 -9.87
CA SER A 18 -15.20 9.29 -9.61
C SER A 18 -14.22 8.15 -9.92
N GLU A 19 -13.47 8.24 -11.01
CA GLU A 19 -12.39 7.28 -11.35
C GLU A 19 -11.23 7.32 -10.35
N LEU A 20 -10.81 8.50 -9.93
CA LEU A 20 -9.80 8.66 -8.89
C LEU A 20 -10.24 8.02 -7.57
N ASN A 21 -11.51 8.20 -7.20
CA ASN A 21 -12.06 7.57 -6.00
C ASN A 21 -12.15 6.05 -6.12
N ARG A 22 -12.48 5.49 -7.28
CA ARG A 22 -12.42 4.05 -7.55
C ARG A 22 -10.99 3.53 -7.43
N LYS A 23 -9.99 4.24 -7.95
CA LYS A 23 -8.57 3.89 -7.87
C LYS A 23 -7.99 3.90 -6.45
N ARG A 24 -8.53 4.72 -5.54
CA ARG A 24 -8.02 4.92 -4.17
C ARG A 24 -8.20 3.74 -3.22
N GLY A 25 -8.87 2.68 -3.55
CA GLY A 25 -9.10 1.55 -2.64
C GLY A 25 -9.98 1.91 -1.41
N THR A 26 -10.32 0.91 -0.62
CA THR A 26 -11.19 1.05 0.56
C THR A 26 -10.43 0.68 1.83
N TYR A 27 -10.59 1.49 2.88
CA TYR A 27 -9.92 1.30 4.16
C TYR A 27 -10.86 0.72 5.21
N ALA A 28 -10.29 -0.13 6.08
CA ALA A 28 -10.85 -0.46 7.38
C ALA A 28 -9.81 -0.24 8.48
N PHE A 29 -10.28 0.29 9.62
CA PHE A 29 -9.44 0.65 10.76
C PHE A 29 -9.86 -0.15 11.99
N GLY A 30 -8.98 -0.99 12.50
CA GLY A 30 -9.11 -1.64 13.80
C GLY A 30 -8.30 -0.88 14.84
N ARG A 31 -8.95 -0.02 15.63
CA ARG A 31 -8.31 0.78 16.67
C ARG A 31 -8.34 0.06 18.03
N TYR A 32 -7.28 0.24 18.83
CA TYR A 32 -7.19 -0.24 20.22
C TYR A 32 -7.40 -1.75 20.39
N MET A 33 -6.98 -2.55 19.43
CA MET A 33 -7.08 -4.00 19.51
C MET A 33 -6.19 -4.53 20.64
N THR A 34 -6.75 -5.40 21.50
CA THR A 34 -6.10 -5.90 22.71
C THR A 34 -5.09 -7.00 22.43
N MET A 35 -4.08 -6.71 21.60
CA MET A 35 -2.98 -7.62 21.27
C MET A 35 -1.68 -6.87 21.06
N SER A 36 -0.56 -7.57 21.13
CA SER A 36 0.75 -7.00 20.80
C SER A 36 0.89 -6.77 19.29
N ALA A 37 1.44 -5.61 18.88
CA ALA A 37 1.70 -5.29 17.49
C ALA A 37 2.58 -6.34 16.80
N HIS A 38 3.58 -6.91 17.48
CA HIS A 38 4.45 -7.95 16.92
C HIS A 38 3.68 -9.25 16.61
N LYS A 39 2.73 -9.66 17.48
CA LYS A 39 1.89 -10.85 17.22
C LYS A 39 0.97 -10.61 16.03
N ALA A 40 0.35 -9.44 15.94
CA ALA A 40 -0.48 -9.05 14.80
C ALA A 40 0.34 -8.97 13.50
N GLN A 41 1.54 -8.38 13.55
CA GLN A 41 2.39 -8.21 12.37
C GLN A 41 2.82 -9.55 11.75
N ARG A 42 3.06 -10.57 12.57
CA ARG A 42 3.38 -11.92 12.10
C ARG A 42 2.27 -12.51 11.23
N VAL A 43 1.02 -12.37 11.65
CA VAL A 43 -0.16 -12.81 10.87
C VAL A 43 -0.38 -11.92 9.64
N VAL A 44 -0.29 -10.61 9.80
CA VAL A 44 -0.48 -9.63 8.71
C VAL A 44 0.51 -9.84 7.56
N ASN A 45 1.74 -10.23 7.85
CA ASN A 45 2.74 -10.47 6.81
C ASN A 45 2.36 -11.65 5.89
N GLN A 46 1.58 -12.61 6.37
CA GLN A 46 1.12 -13.76 5.57
C GLN A 46 0.00 -13.38 4.58
N ILE A 47 -0.82 -12.40 4.92
CA ILE A 47 -1.96 -11.98 4.09
C ILE A 47 -1.64 -10.79 3.18
N ARG A 48 -0.53 -10.12 3.40
CA ARG A 48 -0.14 -8.96 2.61
C ARG A 48 0.10 -9.33 1.14
N GLY A 49 -0.56 -8.62 0.23
CA GLY A 49 -0.37 -8.85 -1.20
C GLY A 49 -1.18 -10.02 -1.78
N ARG A 50 -2.10 -10.61 -1.01
CA ARG A 50 -2.97 -11.71 -1.45
C ARG A 50 -4.36 -11.21 -1.85
N SER A 51 -5.12 -12.06 -2.55
CA SER A 51 -6.54 -11.82 -2.81
C SER A 51 -7.34 -11.91 -1.50
N TYR A 52 -8.55 -11.36 -1.49
CA TYR A 52 -9.44 -11.44 -0.33
C TYR A 52 -9.74 -12.89 0.05
N ASP A 53 -10.06 -13.73 -0.94
CA ASP A 53 -10.45 -15.14 -0.73
C ASP A 53 -9.27 -15.95 -0.15
N GLU A 54 -8.08 -15.82 -0.74
CA GLU A 54 -6.86 -16.47 -0.21
C GLU A 54 -6.55 -16.02 1.22
N ALA A 55 -6.65 -14.72 1.50
CA ALA A 55 -6.38 -14.20 2.84
C ALA A 55 -7.41 -14.67 3.86
N SER A 56 -8.68 -14.76 3.48
CA SER A 56 -9.76 -15.29 4.33
C SER A 56 -9.51 -16.75 4.69
N MET A 57 -9.14 -17.58 3.71
CA MET A 57 -8.79 -18.99 3.95
C MET A 57 -7.56 -19.12 4.87
N ILE A 58 -6.49 -18.38 4.60
CA ILE A 58 -5.28 -18.42 5.43
C ILE A 58 -5.59 -18.05 6.88
N LEU A 59 -6.38 -16.99 7.11
CA LEU A 59 -6.77 -16.56 8.46
C LEU A 59 -7.65 -17.59 9.18
N GLY A 60 -8.48 -18.34 8.43
CA GLY A 60 -9.33 -19.40 9.00
C GLY A 60 -8.52 -20.61 9.46
N PHE A 61 -7.46 -20.98 8.74
CA PHE A 61 -6.65 -22.17 9.05
C PHE A 61 -5.49 -21.91 10.02
N MET A 62 -5.05 -20.66 10.19
CA MET A 62 -3.94 -20.35 11.10
C MET A 62 -4.36 -20.45 12.57
N PRO A 63 -3.61 -21.22 13.41
CA PRO A 63 -3.95 -21.44 14.84
C PRO A 63 -3.51 -20.29 15.75
N TYR A 64 -3.58 -19.03 15.29
CA TYR A 64 -3.17 -17.87 16.09
C TYR A 64 -4.38 -17.06 16.56
N GLY A 65 -4.44 -16.74 17.86
CA GLY A 65 -5.52 -15.90 18.42
C GLY A 65 -5.63 -14.49 17.79
N ALA A 66 -4.60 -14.04 17.08
CA ALA A 66 -4.62 -12.78 16.33
C ALA A 66 -5.41 -12.87 15.01
N CYS A 67 -5.65 -14.08 14.47
CA CYS A 67 -6.31 -14.26 13.17
C CYS A 67 -7.76 -13.82 13.19
N TYR A 68 -8.50 -14.19 14.21
CA TYR A 68 -9.94 -13.87 14.33
C TYR A 68 -10.24 -12.36 14.31
N PRO A 69 -9.58 -11.51 15.11
CA PRO A 69 -9.79 -10.06 15.02
C PRO A 69 -9.38 -9.45 13.68
N ILE A 70 -8.33 -9.98 13.06
CA ILE A 70 -7.87 -9.52 11.74
C ILE A 70 -8.86 -9.94 10.65
N TRP A 71 -9.39 -11.16 10.72
CA TRP A 71 -10.43 -11.66 9.82
C TRP A 71 -11.69 -10.82 9.88
N LYS A 72 -12.17 -10.49 11.09
CA LYS A 72 -13.31 -9.56 11.24
C LYS A 72 -13.06 -8.20 10.60
N LEU A 73 -11.85 -7.67 10.76
CA LEU A 73 -11.47 -6.39 10.15
C LEU A 73 -11.39 -6.50 8.62
N LEU A 74 -10.92 -7.63 8.10
CA LEU A 74 -10.87 -7.90 6.66
C LEU A 74 -12.29 -7.95 6.06
N ASN A 75 -13.23 -8.64 6.72
CA ASN A 75 -14.63 -8.68 6.30
C ASN A 75 -15.28 -7.31 6.33
N SER A 76 -15.01 -6.50 7.36
CA SER A 76 -15.47 -5.11 7.41
C SER A 76 -14.91 -4.26 6.28
N ALA A 77 -13.65 -4.49 5.88
CA ALA A 77 -13.05 -3.81 4.73
C ALA A 77 -13.74 -4.19 3.41
N ALA A 78 -14.07 -5.49 3.24
CA ALA A 78 -14.78 -6.00 2.07
C ALA A 78 -16.22 -5.42 1.98
N ALA A 79 -16.97 -5.44 3.07
CA ALA A 79 -18.30 -4.84 3.13
C ALA A 79 -18.27 -3.32 2.84
N ASN A 80 -17.25 -2.60 3.31
CA ASN A 80 -17.05 -1.20 2.96
C ASN A 80 -16.73 -1.01 1.47
N ALA A 81 -16.04 -1.95 0.83
CA ALA A 81 -15.73 -1.88 -0.60
C ALA A 81 -16.97 -2.14 -1.45
N GLU A 82 -17.78 -3.10 -1.06
CA GLU A 82 -19.04 -3.42 -1.70
C GLU A 82 -20.03 -2.26 -1.59
N TYR A 83 -20.27 -1.76 -0.37
CA TYR A 83 -21.21 -0.67 -0.12
C TYR A 83 -20.79 0.65 -0.80
N LYS A 84 -19.52 1.06 -0.68
CA LYS A 84 -19.09 2.38 -1.18
C LYS A 84 -18.73 2.38 -2.66
N LYS A 85 -18.36 1.25 -3.23
CA LYS A 85 -17.78 1.17 -4.58
C LYS A 85 -18.43 0.13 -5.47
N GLY A 86 -19.32 -0.71 -4.94
CA GLY A 86 -19.99 -1.78 -5.68
C GLY A 86 -19.01 -2.87 -6.18
N PHE A 87 -17.88 -3.07 -5.51
CA PHE A 87 -16.92 -4.09 -5.90
C PHE A 87 -17.28 -5.44 -5.27
N HIS A 88 -17.31 -6.51 -6.08
CA HIS A 88 -17.46 -7.86 -5.56
C HIS A 88 -16.23 -8.29 -4.75
N THR A 89 -16.46 -9.09 -3.71
CA THR A 89 -15.41 -9.58 -2.82
C THR A 89 -14.32 -10.36 -3.54
N THR A 90 -14.68 -11.15 -4.56
CA THR A 90 -13.76 -11.95 -5.39
C THR A 90 -12.73 -11.12 -6.16
N GLU A 91 -13.07 -9.86 -6.46
CA GLU A 91 -12.21 -8.95 -7.20
C GLU A 91 -11.30 -8.11 -6.29
N LEU A 92 -11.46 -8.26 -4.98
CA LEU A 92 -10.71 -7.49 -3.99
C LEU A 92 -9.33 -8.08 -3.75
N PHE A 93 -8.38 -7.20 -3.56
CA PHE A 93 -6.98 -7.50 -3.32
C PHE A 93 -6.45 -6.66 -2.16
N ILE A 94 -5.64 -7.26 -1.30
CA ILE A 94 -5.01 -6.59 -0.17
C ILE A 94 -3.79 -5.82 -0.65
N LYS A 95 -3.92 -4.51 -0.86
CA LYS A 95 -2.83 -3.66 -1.31
C LYS A 95 -1.84 -3.36 -0.20
N LYS A 96 -2.35 -3.02 0.98
CA LYS A 96 -1.51 -2.60 2.11
C LYS A 96 -2.18 -2.98 3.43
N VAL A 97 -1.39 -3.54 4.33
CA VAL A 97 -1.78 -3.73 5.73
C VAL A 97 -0.71 -3.12 6.61
N GLN A 98 -1.12 -2.28 7.54
CA GLN A 98 -0.24 -1.63 8.51
C GLN A 98 -0.66 -1.99 9.92
N VAL A 99 0.34 -2.24 10.76
CA VAL A 99 0.15 -2.49 12.19
C VAL A 99 0.98 -1.48 12.97
N ASN A 100 0.31 -0.63 13.72
CA ASN A 100 0.93 0.39 14.55
C ASN A 100 0.78 0.01 16.03
N LYS A 101 1.77 0.38 16.85
CA LYS A 101 1.69 0.23 18.30
C LYS A 101 0.68 1.22 18.85
N GLY A 102 -0.21 0.75 19.73
CA GLY A 102 -1.14 1.57 20.47
C GLY A 102 -0.66 1.86 21.92
N PRO A 103 -1.41 2.65 22.68
CA PRO A 103 -1.12 2.91 24.08
C PRO A 103 -1.17 1.62 24.90
N MET A 104 -0.32 1.52 25.92
CA MET A 104 -0.31 0.36 26.82
C MET A 104 -1.28 0.58 27.97
N ARG A 105 -2.17 -0.39 28.22
CA ARG A 105 -3.01 -0.40 29.41
C ARG A 105 -2.19 -0.86 30.61
N LYS A 106 -2.13 -0.04 31.64
CA LYS A 106 -1.43 -0.34 32.90
C LYS A 106 -2.42 -0.98 33.88
N LYS A 107 -2.09 -2.16 34.43
CA LYS A 107 -2.84 -2.80 35.52
C LYS A 107 -1.94 -2.95 36.73
N SER A 108 -2.47 -2.67 37.90
CA SER A 108 -1.78 -2.90 39.18
C SER A 108 -1.79 -4.39 39.53
N LYS A 109 -0.63 -4.90 40.01
CA LYS A 109 -0.51 -6.23 40.61
C LYS A 109 0.12 -6.09 41.96
N PRO A 110 -0.60 -6.45 43.06
CA PRO A 110 -0.01 -6.44 44.39
C PRO A 110 1.11 -7.49 44.49
N ARG A 111 2.17 -7.14 45.20
CA ARG A 111 3.30 -7.99 45.50
C ARG A 111 3.47 -8.14 47.03
N ALA A 112 4.43 -9.00 47.47
CA ALA A 112 4.77 -9.15 48.86
C ALA A 112 5.16 -7.80 49.49
N GLN A 113 4.99 -7.68 50.79
CA GLN A 113 5.33 -6.49 51.61
C GLN A 113 4.60 -5.20 51.17
N GLY A 114 3.35 -5.29 50.66
CA GLY A 114 2.56 -4.12 50.25
C GLY A 114 3.10 -3.42 48.99
N ARG A 115 4.12 -3.99 48.29
CA ARG A 115 4.66 -3.40 47.05
C ARG A 115 3.67 -3.53 45.90
N LEU A 116 3.64 -2.52 45.01
CA LEU A 116 2.80 -2.50 43.81
C LEU A 116 3.69 -2.69 42.55
N SER A 117 3.34 -3.64 41.71
CA SER A 117 3.94 -3.84 40.39
C SER A 117 2.97 -3.51 39.30
N ILE A 118 3.41 -2.85 38.22
CA ILE A 118 2.56 -2.48 37.08
C ILE A 118 2.73 -3.49 35.95
N ILE A 119 1.62 -4.14 35.55
CA ILE A 119 1.56 -4.99 34.37
C ILE A 119 1.13 -4.15 33.18
N LYS A 120 1.95 -4.12 32.13
CA LYS A 120 1.66 -3.43 30.85
C LYS A 120 0.96 -4.40 29.90
N ARG A 121 -0.27 -4.04 29.47
CA ARG A 121 -1.02 -4.77 28.42
C ARG A 121 -0.94 -3.99 27.13
N PRO A 122 -0.21 -4.49 26.09
CA PRO A 122 -0.08 -3.78 24.84
C PRO A 122 -1.39 -3.76 24.04
N THR A 123 -1.59 -2.69 23.30
CA THR A 123 -2.63 -2.57 22.26
C THR A 123 -1.99 -2.26 20.92
N CYS A 124 -2.71 -2.49 19.83
CA CYS A 124 -2.27 -2.14 18.49
C CYS A 124 -3.41 -1.55 17.66
N HIS A 125 -3.04 -0.87 16.60
CA HIS A 125 -3.94 -0.36 15.58
C HIS A 125 -3.62 -1.05 14.26
N ILE A 126 -4.63 -1.57 13.58
CA ILE A 126 -4.47 -2.26 12.30
C ILE A 126 -5.26 -1.49 11.24
N THR A 127 -4.62 -1.20 10.14
CA THR A 127 -5.23 -0.56 8.98
C THR A 127 -5.11 -1.48 7.78
N ILE A 128 -6.22 -1.84 7.16
CA ILE A 128 -6.29 -2.66 5.95
C ILE A 128 -6.75 -1.78 4.80
N LEU A 129 -6.03 -1.82 3.68
CA LEU A 129 -6.40 -1.20 2.42
C LEU A 129 -6.66 -2.28 1.38
N LEU A 130 -7.92 -2.37 0.97
CA LEU A 130 -8.36 -3.19 -0.16
C LEU A 130 -8.42 -2.36 -1.44
N GLN A 131 -8.07 -2.96 -2.56
CA GLN A 131 -8.17 -2.38 -3.89
C GLN A 131 -8.67 -3.42 -4.88
N HIS A 132 -9.41 -2.97 -5.89
CA HIS A 132 -9.86 -3.83 -6.98
C HIS A 132 -8.68 -4.32 -7.83
N ARG A 133 -8.71 -5.60 -8.22
CA ARG A 133 -7.62 -6.30 -8.93
C ARG A 133 -7.25 -5.63 -10.27
N PHE A 134 -8.22 -5.05 -10.95
CA PHE A 134 -7.99 -4.33 -12.21
C PHE A 134 -6.98 -3.17 -12.05
N PHE A 135 -7.15 -2.34 -11.02
CA PHE A 135 -6.26 -1.19 -10.79
C PHE A 135 -4.83 -1.59 -10.36
N MET A 136 -4.67 -2.81 -9.83
CA MET A 136 -3.35 -3.35 -9.53
C MET A 136 -2.56 -3.68 -10.80
N LYS A 137 -3.21 -4.28 -11.79
CA LYS A 137 -2.57 -4.60 -13.09
C LYS A 137 -2.13 -3.31 -13.79
N GLU A 138 -2.96 -2.27 -13.77
CA GLU A 138 -2.67 -0.97 -14.36
C GLU A 138 -1.48 -0.27 -13.67
N SER A 139 -1.45 -0.28 -12.34
CA SER A 139 -0.33 0.30 -11.57
C SER A 139 1.00 -0.41 -11.81
N ARG A 140 0.98 -1.75 -11.99
CA ARG A 140 2.17 -2.54 -12.33
C ARG A 140 2.66 -2.23 -13.76
N LYS A 141 1.75 -2.10 -14.72
CA LYS A 141 2.08 -1.70 -16.10
C LYS A 141 2.72 -0.32 -16.13
N LYS A 142 2.14 0.68 -15.47
CA LYS A 142 2.71 2.04 -15.38
C LYS A 142 4.11 2.05 -14.77
N LYS A 143 4.35 1.29 -13.69
CA LYS A 143 5.70 1.20 -13.10
C LYS A 143 6.70 0.57 -14.05
N ARG A 144 6.31 -0.49 -14.77
CA ARG A 144 7.17 -1.16 -15.73
C ARG A 144 7.54 -0.23 -16.89
N THR A 145 6.57 0.48 -17.45
CA THR A 145 6.82 1.44 -18.55
C THR A 145 7.66 2.63 -18.10
N LEU A 146 7.50 3.14 -16.86
CA LEU A 146 8.38 4.17 -16.30
C LEU A 146 9.80 3.65 -16.16
N TYR A 147 9.99 2.47 -15.58
CA TYR A 147 11.32 1.86 -15.43
C TYR A 147 12.01 1.62 -16.78
N GLU A 148 11.26 1.19 -17.80
CA GLU A 148 11.78 1.01 -19.16
C GLU A 148 12.20 2.35 -19.79
N LYS A 149 11.43 3.43 -19.59
CA LYS A 149 11.78 4.78 -20.03
C LYS A 149 13.03 5.32 -19.33
N ASP A 150 13.10 5.16 -18.00
CA ASP A 150 14.27 5.60 -17.23
C ASP A 150 15.54 4.84 -17.66
N ARG A 151 15.42 3.54 -17.94
CA ARG A 151 16.51 2.73 -18.48
C ARG A 151 16.96 3.18 -19.88
N GLN A 152 16.00 3.50 -20.75
CA GLN A 152 16.32 4.02 -22.09
C GLN A 152 17.01 5.39 -22.03
N GLN A 153 16.56 6.29 -21.16
CA GLN A 153 17.20 7.58 -20.94
C GLN A 153 18.62 7.42 -20.38
N ALA A 154 18.83 6.49 -19.46
CA ALA A 154 20.15 6.21 -18.92
C ALA A 154 21.11 5.65 -19.97
N THR A 155 20.64 4.80 -20.89
CA THR A 155 21.49 4.30 -22.00
C THR A 155 21.87 5.41 -22.97
N VAL A 156 20.93 6.29 -23.34
CA VAL A 156 21.19 7.43 -24.22
C VAL A 156 22.21 8.39 -23.61
N THR A 157 22.08 8.69 -22.29
CA THR A 157 23.06 9.54 -21.58
C THR A 157 24.44 8.87 -21.51
N TYR A 158 24.51 7.56 -21.27
CA TYR A 158 25.76 6.83 -21.23
C TYR A 158 26.49 6.85 -22.60
N GLU A 159 25.77 6.64 -23.69
CA GLU A 159 26.33 6.70 -25.05
C GLU A 159 26.82 8.10 -25.42
N SER A 160 26.11 9.15 -25.02
CA SER A 160 26.51 10.53 -25.22
C SER A 160 27.78 10.87 -24.45
N LEU A 161 27.93 10.40 -23.23
CA LEU A 161 29.14 10.56 -22.41
C LEU A 161 30.34 9.78 -23.02
N ARG A 162 30.08 8.57 -23.51
CA ARG A 162 31.10 7.76 -24.19
C ARG A 162 31.64 8.46 -25.41
N LYS A 163 30.77 8.99 -26.27
CA LYS A 163 31.15 9.79 -27.45
C LYS A 163 31.96 11.03 -27.08
N LYS A 164 31.53 11.75 -26.03
CA LYS A 164 32.23 12.92 -25.53
C LYS A 164 33.62 12.58 -25.02
N ASN A 165 33.79 11.49 -24.31
CA ASN A 165 35.08 11.02 -23.82
C ASN A 165 36.00 10.56 -24.95
N GLU A 166 35.44 9.98 -26.02
CA GLU A 166 36.19 9.57 -27.21
C GLU A 166 36.73 10.79 -27.99
N ILE A 167 35.90 11.82 -28.16
CA ILE A 167 36.32 13.11 -28.74
C ILE A 167 37.43 13.75 -27.91
N LEU A 168 37.31 13.76 -26.58
CA LEU A 168 38.35 14.28 -25.70
C LEU A 168 39.68 13.52 -25.85
N ARG A 169 39.63 12.19 -25.99
CA ARG A 169 40.84 11.38 -26.26
C ARG A 169 41.49 11.73 -27.58
N LEU A 170 40.72 11.96 -28.64
CA LEU A 170 41.23 12.35 -29.95
C LEU A 170 41.85 13.76 -29.95
N ILE A 171 41.30 14.67 -29.17
CA ILE A 171 41.84 16.03 -28.95
C ILE A 171 43.19 15.95 -28.20
N THR A 172 43.26 15.16 -27.12
CA THR A 172 44.48 14.98 -26.33
C THR A 172 45.58 14.23 -27.11
N ALA A 173 45.17 13.35 -28.03
CA ALA A 173 46.11 12.67 -28.95
C ALA A 173 46.58 13.55 -30.12
N GLY A 174 46.13 14.82 -30.22
CA GLY A 174 46.54 15.75 -31.27
C GLY A 174 46.01 15.44 -32.68
N GLN A 175 45.04 14.50 -32.77
CA GLN A 175 44.48 14.07 -34.06
C GLN A 175 43.35 14.99 -34.56
N ILE A 176 42.80 15.81 -33.69
CA ILE A 176 41.78 16.83 -34.04
C ILE A 176 42.22 18.18 -33.45
N LYS A 177 42.51 19.14 -34.32
CA LYS A 177 42.74 20.54 -33.96
C LYS A 177 41.39 21.24 -33.83
N ILE A 178 41.13 21.86 -32.68
CA ILE A 178 40.00 22.75 -32.52
C ILE A 178 40.39 24.08 -33.19
N CYS A 179 39.71 24.43 -34.29
CA CYS A 179 39.76 25.77 -34.85
C CYS A 179 38.96 26.72 -34.00
#